data_f2fb14129884b064b31c9f85a7e24e21
#
_entry.id   f2fb14129884b064b31c9f85a7e24e21
#
_cell.length_a   1.000
_cell.length_b   1.000
_cell.length_c   1.000
_cell.angle_alpha   90.00
_cell.angle_beta   90.00
_cell.angle_gamma   90.00
#
_symmetry.space_group_name_H-M   'P 1'
#
loop_
_entity.id
_entity.type
_entity.pdbx_description
1 polymer ?
#
loop_
_entity_poly.entity_id
_entity_poly.type
_entity_poly.pdbx_seq_one_letter_code
_entity_poly.pdbx_strand_id
1 'polypeptide(L)'
;VRRILPVLIVLLLLPFAAPTRAAAAGTVWHVIRPQESLAYIAGMYDLDPHDLASWNQIPYEAPIQPDGVLRLNPPPAPLPVFSSRIETVSPGMVNWNPAKGCPIIPANLRRVWVTYIDFTGAARDGSVIVRHDVAPRVQRAFETLYRWRFRIMAMAPMRLNMPGETDMSIVTAGYNCRAVAGTKVWSEHAAGTAVDINPLQNPMKRGTFLSPAAGGLYLDRNRRLIGMIHPEGAARAFLWNGFHWGGTWTSLKDYMHFSLTNR
;
A
#
# COMPACT_ATOMS: atom_id res chain seq x y z
N VAL A 1 69.59 8.16 -12.60
CA VAL A 1 68.34 8.60 -13.25
C VAL A 1 67.40 7.40 -13.30
N ARG A 2 66.47 7.28 -12.35
CA ARG A 2 65.41 6.23 -12.32
C ARG A 2 64.20 6.73 -13.11
N ARG A 3 63.87 6.05 -14.18
CA ARG A 3 62.64 6.30 -14.95
C ARG A 3 61.48 5.61 -14.25
N ILE A 4 60.49 6.40 -13.81
CA ILE A 4 59.19 5.93 -13.27
C ILE A 4 58.25 5.77 -14.47
N LEU A 5 57.77 4.55 -14.74
CA LEU A 5 56.70 4.30 -15.72
C LEU A 5 55.37 4.62 -15.05
N PRO A 6 54.44 5.31 -15.75
CA PRO A 6 53.09 5.52 -15.23
C PRO A 6 52.28 4.22 -15.38
N VAL A 7 51.68 3.78 -14.29
CA VAL A 7 50.71 2.69 -14.30
C VAL A 7 49.35 3.27 -14.77
N LEU A 8 48.92 2.83 -15.93
CA LEU A 8 47.61 3.17 -16.50
C LEU A 8 46.54 2.32 -15.81
N ILE A 9 45.76 2.92 -14.89
CA ILE A 9 44.59 2.25 -14.30
C ILE A 9 43.43 2.37 -15.29
N VAL A 10 43.11 1.27 -15.99
CA VAL A 10 41.89 1.17 -16.81
C VAL A 10 40.69 0.91 -15.89
N LEU A 11 39.89 1.93 -15.64
CA LEU A 11 38.61 1.80 -14.92
C LEU A 11 37.59 1.13 -15.88
N LEU A 12 37.33 -0.17 -15.69
CA LEU A 12 36.20 -0.84 -16.34
C LEU A 12 34.89 -0.34 -15.75
N LEU A 13 34.24 0.56 -16.47
CA LEU A 13 32.86 0.92 -16.21
C LEU A 13 31.94 -0.21 -16.65
N LEU A 14 31.51 -1.05 -15.71
CA LEU A 14 30.44 -2.00 -15.96
C LEU A 14 29.13 -1.20 -16.14
N PRO A 15 28.34 -1.46 -17.19
CA PRO A 15 27.05 -0.80 -17.34
C PRO A 15 26.12 -1.27 -16.23
N PHE A 16 25.71 -0.38 -15.35
CA PHE A 16 24.56 -0.59 -14.46
C PHE A 16 23.33 -0.74 -15.36
N ALA A 17 22.85 -1.97 -15.52
CA ALA A 17 21.53 -2.20 -16.07
C ALA A 17 20.51 -1.66 -15.07
N ALA A 18 19.87 -0.54 -15.41
CA ALA A 18 18.76 -0.03 -14.64
C ALA A 18 17.66 -1.13 -14.59
N PRO A 19 17.07 -1.42 -13.43
CA PRO A 19 15.96 -2.35 -13.36
C PRO A 19 14.84 -1.84 -14.24
N THR A 20 14.49 -2.56 -15.29
CA THR A 20 13.32 -2.28 -16.12
C THR A 20 12.09 -2.33 -15.21
N ARG A 21 11.46 -1.18 -15.07
CA ARG A 21 10.24 -0.99 -14.30
C ARG A 21 9.11 -1.74 -15.02
N ALA A 22 8.87 -3.00 -14.64
CA ALA A 22 7.68 -3.69 -15.07
C ALA A 22 6.48 -2.96 -14.45
N ALA A 23 5.78 -2.18 -15.27
CA ALA A 23 4.46 -1.69 -14.91
C ALA A 23 3.60 -2.93 -14.58
N ALA A 24 2.81 -2.85 -13.52
CA ALA A 24 1.80 -3.87 -13.25
C ALA A 24 0.78 -3.80 -14.39
N ALA A 25 1.06 -4.50 -15.48
CA ALA A 25 0.14 -4.64 -16.59
C ALA A 25 -1.09 -5.35 -16.08
N GLY A 26 -2.28 -4.77 -16.29
CA GLY A 26 -3.55 -5.45 -16.05
C GLY A 26 -3.54 -6.81 -16.77
N THR A 27 -4.35 -7.76 -16.29
CA THR A 27 -4.47 -9.05 -16.95
C THR A 27 -4.98 -8.84 -18.37
N VAL A 28 -4.18 -9.26 -19.36
CA VAL A 28 -4.55 -9.22 -20.77
C VAL A 28 -5.11 -10.59 -21.15
N TRP A 29 -6.21 -10.61 -21.85
CA TRP A 29 -6.93 -11.81 -22.23
C TRP A 29 -7.12 -11.89 -23.74
N HIS A 30 -7.11 -13.13 -24.28
CA HIS A 30 -7.50 -13.47 -25.63
C HIS A 30 -8.68 -14.43 -25.60
N VAL A 31 -9.72 -14.16 -26.40
CA VAL A 31 -10.83 -15.10 -26.62
C VAL A 31 -10.46 -15.99 -27.81
N ILE A 32 -10.36 -17.29 -27.56
CA ILE A 32 -9.98 -18.29 -28.57
C ILE A 32 -11.03 -18.34 -29.68
N ARG A 33 -10.60 -18.20 -30.93
CA ARG A 33 -11.44 -18.33 -32.11
C ARG A 33 -11.37 -19.75 -32.71
N PRO A 34 -12.35 -20.18 -33.52
CA PRO A 34 -12.24 -21.43 -34.26
C PRO A 34 -10.94 -21.52 -35.06
N GLN A 35 -10.29 -22.68 -35.03
CA GLN A 35 -9.04 -23.00 -35.73
C GLN A 35 -7.76 -22.32 -35.15
N GLU A 36 -7.84 -21.58 -34.09
CA GLU A 36 -6.65 -21.09 -33.40
C GLU A 36 -5.99 -22.20 -32.56
N SER A 37 -4.65 -22.18 -32.52
CA SER A 37 -3.83 -23.03 -31.66
C SER A 37 -3.06 -22.17 -30.67
N LEU A 38 -2.56 -22.79 -29.59
CA LEU A 38 -1.68 -22.10 -28.63
C LEU A 38 -0.47 -21.44 -29.31
N ALA A 39 0.17 -22.17 -30.22
CA ALA A 39 1.34 -21.66 -30.95
C ALA A 39 0.97 -20.48 -31.87
N TYR A 40 -0.19 -20.54 -32.51
CA TYR A 40 -0.68 -19.45 -33.35
C TYR A 40 -0.98 -18.18 -32.52
N ILE A 41 -1.70 -18.34 -31.40
CA ILE A 41 -2.03 -17.24 -30.50
C ILE A 41 -0.76 -16.65 -29.89
N ALA A 42 0.18 -17.48 -29.43
CA ALA A 42 1.47 -17.02 -28.91
C ALA A 42 2.23 -16.18 -29.95
N GLY A 43 2.28 -16.64 -31.21
CA GLY A 43 2.91 -15.90 -32.29
C GLY A 43 2.24 -14.55 -32.59
N MET A 44 0.92 -14.43 -32.46
CA MET A 44 0.22 -13.14 -32.64
C MET A 44 0.63 -12.07 -31.61
N TYR A 45 1.06 -12.50 -30.43
CA TYR A 45 1.40 -11.60 -29.30
C TYR A 45 2.89 -11.59 -28.96
N ASP A 46 3.73 -12.20 -29.79
CA ASP A 46 5.17 -12.32 -29.56
C ASP A 46 5.49 -12.96 -28.20
N LEU A 47 4.79 -14.04 -27.88
CA LEU A 47 4.93 -14.82 -26.64
C LEU A 47 5.52 -16.19 -26.93
N ASP A 48 6.21 -16.77 -25.92
CA ASP A 48 6.56 -18.20 -25.93
C ASP A 48 5.31 -19.06 -25.72
N PRO A 49 5.00 -20.03 -26.57
CA PRO A 49 3.80 -20.86 -26.45
C PRO A 49 3.81 -21.78 -25.23
N HIS A 50 4.97 -22.18 -24.71
CA HIS A 50 5.06 -22.94 -23.45
C HIS A 50 4.77 -22.06 -22.23
N ASP A 51 5.21 -20.79 -22.26
CA ASP A 51 4.85 -19.81 -21.25
C ASP A 51 3.34 -19.55 -21.26
N LEU A 52 2.75 -19.36 -22.45
CA LEU A 52 1.30 -19.19 -22.61
C LEU A 52 0.52 -20.38 -22.04
N ALA A 53 0.96 -21.60 -22.34
CA ALA A 53 0.38 -22.83 -21.78
C ALA A 53 0.47 -22.88 -20.26
N SER A 54 1.66 -22.60 -19.73
CA SER A 54 1.96 -22.58 -18.29
C SER A 54 1.10 -21.55 -17.53
N TRP A 55 0.98 -20.33 -18.07
CA TRP A 55 0.17 -19.27 -17.45
C TRP A 55 -1.32 -19.61 -17.39
N ASN A 56 -1.78 -20.47 -18.26
CA ASN A 56 -3.17 -20.92 -18.35
C ASN A 56 -3.40 -22.31 -17.73
N GLN A 57 -2.36 -22.94 -17.17
CA GLN A 57 -2.42 -24.27 -16.55
C GLN A 57 -2.95 -25.35 -17.50
N ILE A 58 -2.60 -25.27 -18.78
CA ILE A 58 -2.95 -26.26 -19.79
C ILE A 58 -1.69 -26.94 -20.32
N PRO A 59 -1.72 -28.25 -20.62
CA PRO A 59 -0.62 -28.88 -21.32
C PRO A 59 -0.40 -28.23 -22.69
N TYR A 60 0.88 -28.00 -23.06
CA TYR A 60 1.21 -27.31 -24.32
C TYR A 60 0.57 -27.98 -25.55
N GLU A 61 0.50 -29.29 -25.56
CA GLU A 61 -0.05 -30.08 -26.66
C GLU A 61 -1.58 -30.28 -26.58
N ALA A 62 -2.22 -29.77 -25.51
CA ALA A 62 -3.65 -29.95 -25.37
C ALA A 62 -4.41 -29.09 -26.39
N PRO A 63 -5.49 -29.65 -26.99
CA PRO A 63 -6.38 -28.86 -27.84
C PRO A 63 -7.07 -27.79 -27.00
N ILE A 64 -7.04 -26.54 -27.48
CA ILE A 64 -7.79 -25.43 -26.88
C ILE A 64 -9.18 -25.34 -27.55
N GLN A 65 -10.18 -24.93 -26.77
CA GLN A 65 -11.56 -24.86 -27.25
C GLN A 65 -11.91 -23.44 -27.68
N PRO A 66 -12.62 -23.28 -28.82
CA PRO A 66 -13.21 -21.99 -29.21
C PRO A 66 -14.06 -21.42 -28.07
N ASP A 67 -14.15 -20.11 -28.01
CA ASP A 67 -14.82 -19.30 -26.95
C ASP A 67 -14.19 -19.41 -25.56
N GLY A 68 -13.15 -20.24 -25.37
CA GLY A 68 -12.29 -20.22 -24.20
C GLY A 68 -11.49 -18.94 -24.11
N VAL A 69 -10.96 -18.64 -22.93
CA VAL A 69 -10.19 -17.42 -22.66
C VAL A 69 -8.79 -17.77 -22.19
N LEU A 70 -7.78 -17.20 -22.83
CA LEU A 70 -6.37 -17.33 -22.45
C LEU A 70 -5.84 -16.05 -21.85
N ARG A 71 -5.10 -16.19 -20.74
CA ARG A 71 -4.30 -15.13 -20.19
C ARG A 71 -3.02 -14.96 -21.03
N LEU A 72 -2.73 -13.72 -21.44
CA LEU A 72 -1.57 -13.40 -22.30
C LEU A 72 -0.36 -12.84 -21.53
N ASN A 73 -0.43 -12.78 -20.21
CA ASN A 73 0.68 -12.30 -19.37
C ASN A 73 0.86 -13.24 -18.16
N PRO A 74 2.06 -13.34 -17.59
CA PRO A 74 2.30 -14.23 -16.46
C PRO A 74 1.32 -13.95 -15.33
N PRO A 75 0.86 -15.00 -14.61
CA PRO A 75 0.11 -14.79 -13.38
C PRO A 75 0.99 -13.99 -12.41
N PRO A 76 0.39 -13.14 -11.58
CA PRO A 76 1.16 -12.44 -10.57
C PRO A 76 1.89 -13.46 -9.69
N ALA A 77 3.15 -13.20 -9.37
CA ALA A 77 3.93 -14.06 -8.48
C ALA A 77 3.14 -14.38 -7.20
N PRO A 78 3.26 -15.60 -6.68
CA PRO A 78 2.69 -15.93 -5.38
C PRO A 78 3.13 -14.90 -4.34
N LEU A 79 2.20 -14.44 -3.50
CA LEU A 79 2.57 -13.59 -2.38
C LEU A 79 3.33 -14.43 -1.35
N PRO A 80 4.38 -13.87 -0.72
CA PRO A 80 4.94 -14.45 0.49
C PRO A 80 3.83 -14.67 1.54
N VAL A 81 4.09 -15.50 2.53
CA VAL A 81 3.15 -15.67 3.65
C VAL A 81 3.04 -14.34 4.39
N PHE A 82 1.79 -13.92 4.67
CA PHE A 82 1.55 -12.75 5.50
C PHE A 82 2.21 -12.92 6.87
N SER A 83 2.99 -11.94 7.28
CA SER A 83 3.64 -11.91 8.59
C SER A 83 3.16 -10.69 9.36
N SER A 84 2.93 -10.88 10.66
CA SER A 84 2.56 -9.78 11.54
C SER A 84 2.96 -10.05 12.98
N ARG A 85 3.23 -8.99 13.74
CA ARG A 85 3.50 -9.05 15.17
C ARG A 85 3.07 -7.77 15.86
N ILE A 86 2.77 -7.89 17.14
CA ILE A 86 2.37 -6.76 18.01
C ILE A 86 3.43 -6.59 19.09
N GLU A 87 3.98 -5.38 19.20
CA GLU A 87 5.06 -5.03 20.13
C GLU A 87 4.65 -3.89 21.04
N THR A 88 5.31 -3.79 22.20
CA THR A 88 5.19 -2.64 23.10
C THR A 88 5.82 -1.39 22.48
N VAL A 89 5.39 -0.22 22.95
CA VAL A 89 5.88 1.09 22.48
C VAL A 89 6.58 1.80 23.61
N SER A 90 7.81 2.26 23.34
CA SER A 90 8.54 3.17 24.24
C SER A 90 8.21 4.64 23.93
N PRO A 91 8.36 5.57 24.90
CA PRO A 91 8.07 6.99 24.70
C PRO A 91 8.78 7.62 23.52
N GLY A 92 10.02 7.24 23.22
CA GLY A 92 10.82 7.78 22.10
C GLY A 92 10.37 7.34 20.72
N MET A 93 9.43 6.39 20.62
CA MET A 93 8.87 5.94 19.34
C MET A 93 7.71 6.81 18.83
N VAL A 94 7.17 7.69 19.66
CA VAL A 94 5.95 8.48 19.39
C VAL A 94 6.14 9.93 19.81
N ASN A 95 5.36 10.83 19.24
CA ASN A 95 5.34 12.24 19.62
C ASN A 95 4.52 12.52 20.90
N TRP A 96 4.49 11.54 21.80
CA TRP A 96 3.85 11.71 23.11
C TRP A 96 4.56 12.77 23.96
N ASN A 97 3.77 13.63 24.57
CA ASN A 97 4.30 14.68 25.45
C ASN A 97 3.35 14.86 26.64
N PRO A 98 3.78 14.55 27.87
CA PRO A 98 2.94 14.69 29.05
C PRO A 98 2.49 16.13 29.32
N ALA A 99 3.36 17.13 29.01
CA ALA A 99 3.01 18.55 29.19
C ALA A 99 1.90 19.03 28.22
N LYS A 100 1.69 18.33 27.11
CA LYS A 100 0.56 18.59 26.19
C LYS A 100 -0.74 17.93 26.63
N GLY A 101 -0.70 17.02 27.62
CA GLY A 101 -1.88 16.28 28.07
C GLY A 101 -2.38 15.26 27.04
N CYS A 102 -1.47 14.61 26.29
CA CYS A 102 -1.86 13.55 25.33
C CYS A 102 -2.77 12.52 25.99
N PRO A 103 -3.91 12.16 25.39
CA PRO A 103 -4.97 11.38 26.04
C PRO A 103 -4.60 9.94 26.36
N ILE A 104 -3.51 9.41 25.76
CA ILE A 104 -3.04 8.06 26.01
C ILE A 104 -1.52 8.04 26.20
N ILE A 105 -1.07 7.26 27.18
CA ILE A 105 0.36 7.06 27.48
C ILE A 105 0.96 5.95 26.59
N PRO A 106 2.28 5.98 26.28
CA PRO A 106 2.93 4.99 25.42
C PRO A 106 2.78 3.54 25.90
N ALA A 107 2.70 3.29 27.19
CA ALA A 107 2.48 1.94 27.75
C ALA A 107 1.17 1.29 27.26
N ASN A 108 0.16 2.09 26.93
CA ASN A 108 -1.13 1.64 26.39
C ASN A 108 -1.17 1.62 24.86
N LEU A 109 -0.06 1.89 24.18
CA LEU A 109 0.08 1.76 22.75
C LEU A 109 0.75 0.44 22.36
N ARG A 110 0.51 0.00 21.14
CA ARG A 110 1.19 -1.14 20.49
C ARG A 110 1.61 -0.76 19.08
N ARG A 111 2.79 -1.23 18.71
CA ARG A 111 3.28 -1.20 17.34
C ARG A 111 2.84 -2.48 16.65
N VAL A 112 2.04 -2.34 15.63
CA VAL A 112 1.54 -3.44 14.80
C VAL A 112 2.40 -3.49 13.55
N TRP A 113 3.25 -4.50 13.43
CA TRP A 113 4.01 -4.82 12.23
C TRP A 113 3.17 -5.72 11.33
N VAL A 114 3.23 -5.47 10.03
CA VAL A 114 2.53 -6.25 9.02
C VAL A 114 3.32 -6.29 7.73
N THR A 115 3.21 -7.38 6.98
CA THR A 115 3.59 -7.40 5.58
C THR A 115 2.50 -6.71 4.77
N TYR A 116 2.88 -5.82 3.85
CA TYR A 116 1.97 -5.14 2.92
C TYR A 116 2.50 -5.20 1.48
N ILE A 117 1.65 -4.91 0.49
CA ILE A 117 2.06 -4.84 -0.92
C ILE A 117 2.30 -3.38 -1.29
N ASP A 118 3.51 -3.06 -1.72
CA ASP A 118 3.85 -1.72 -2.18
C ASP A 118 3.28 -1.41 -3.59
N PHE A 119 3.46 -0.17 -4.05
CA PHE A 119 2.95 0.25 -5.37
C PHE A 119 3.66 -0.44 -6.54
N THR A 120 4.83 -1.04 -6.34
CA THR A 120 5.51 -1.86 -7.36
C THR A 120 4.95 -3.28 -7.44
N GLY A 121 4.20 -3.71 -6.42
CA GLY A 121 3.68 -5.06 -6.30
C GLY A 121 4.50 -5.98 -5.41
N ALA A 122 5.58 -5.47 -4.85
CA ALA A 122 6.43 -6.22 -3.95
C ALA A 122 5.85 -6.25 -2.53
N ALA A 123 6.06 -7.35 -1.82
CA ALA A 123 5.77 -7.45 -0.40
C ALA A 123 6.85 -6.68 0.39
N ARG A 124 6.41 -5.89 1.37
CA ARG A 124 7.24 -5.10 2.27
C ARG A 124 6.76 -5.23 3.70
N ASP A 125 7.63 -5.01 4.64
CA ASP A 125 7.25 -4.88 6.05
C ASP A 125 7.10 -3.40 6.42
N GLY A 126 6.02 -3.11 7.16
CA GLY A 126 5.73 -1.80 7.70
C GLY A 126 5.05 -1.89 9.05
N SER A 127 4.82 -0.76 9.69
CA SER A 127 4.13 -0.78 10.97
C SER A 127 3.34 0.49 11.24
N VAL A 128 2.27 0.36 12.01
CA VAL A 128 1.51 1.47 12.57
C VAL A 128 1.49 1.36 14.10
N ILE A 129 1.30 2.47 14.79
CA ILE A 129 1.13 2.49 16.25
C ILE A 129 -0.32 2.84 16.56
N VAL A 130 -0.95 2.04 17.39
CA VAL A 130 -2.35 2.22 17.82
C VAL A 130 -2.52 1.79 19.29
N ARG A 131 -3.68 2.06 19.88
CA ARG A 131 -4.01 1.64 21.24
C ARG A 131 -4.04 0.10 21.34
N HIS A 132 -3.68 -0.44 22.49
CA HIS A 132 -3.48 -1.88 22.69
C HIS A 132 -4.70 -2.76 22.36
N ASP A 133 -5.91 -2.28 22.65
CA ASP A 133 -7.17 -2.98 22.33
C ASP A 133 -7.59 -2.86 20.86
N VAL A 134 -7.02 -1.89 20.14
CA VAL A 134 -7.24 -1.67 18.70
C VAL A 134 -6.28 -2.51 17.85
N ALA A 135 -5.10 -2.82 18.37
CA ALA A 135 -4.02 -3.49 17.64
C ALA A 135 -4.44 -4.81 16.95
N PRO A 136 -5.18 -5.74 17.59
CA PRO A 136 -5.63 -6.97 16.91
C PRO A 136 -6.61 -6.72 15.78
N ARG A 137 -7.43 -5.66 15.85
CA ARG A 137 -8.38 -5.27 14.80
C ARG A 137 -7.63 -4.74 13.57
N VAL A 138 -6.63 -3.89 13.81
CA VAL A 138 -5.75 -3.34 12.77
C VAL A 138 -4.96 -4.44 12.07
N GLN A 139 -4.41 -5.39 12.84
CA GLN A 139 -3.70 -6.54 12.30
C GLN A 139 -4.57 -7.33 11.30
N ARG A 140 -5.81 -7.69 11.67
CA ARG A 140 -6.75 -8.40 10.79
C ARG A 140 -7.16 -7.58 9.56
N ALA A 141 -7.32 -6.26 9.73
CA ALA A 141 -7.65 -5.40 8.60
C ALA A 141 -6.52 -5.37 7.56
N PHE A 142 -5.26 -5.24 8.00
CA PHE A 142 -4.11 -5.28 7.09
C PHE A 142 -3.88 -6.67 6.48
N GLU A 143 -4.14 -7.76 7.20
CA GLU A 143 -4.12 -9.11 6.63
C GLU A 143 -5.13 -9.22 5.47
N THR A 144 -6.33 -8.69 5.66
CA THR A 144 -7.36 -8.64 4.61
C THR A 144 -6.89 -7.84 3.40
N LEU A 145 -6.34 -6.63 3.62
CA LEU A 145 -5.78 -5.81 2.54
C LEU A 145 -4.63 -6.53 1.80
N TYR A 146 -3.76 -7.24 2.53
CA TYR A 146 -2.68 -8.03 1.95
C TYR A 146 -3.22 -9.13 1.03
N ARG A 147 -4.20 -9.92 1.49
CA ARG A 147 -4.84 -10.99 0.70
C ARG A 147 -5.51 -10.44 -0.56
N TRP A 148 -6.08 -9.23 -0.50
CA TRP A 148 -6.68 -8.54 -1.64
C TRP A 148 -5.66 -7.84 -2.54
N ARG A 149 -4.37 -7.93 -2.23
CA ARG A 149 -3.29 -7.25 -2.95
C ARG A 149 -3.50 -5.73 -3.04
N PHE A 150 -4.16 -5.14 -2.03
CA PHE A 150 -4.32 -3.69 -1.95
C PHE A 150 -2.95 -3.03 -1.79
N ARG A 151 -2.69 -2.01 -2.62
CA ARG A 151 -1.39 -1.34 -2.65
C ARG A 151 -1.31 -0.25 -1.59
N ILE A 152 -0.24 -0.27 -0.80
CA ILE A 152 0.07 0.76 0.19
C ILE A 152 1.37 1.42 -0.25
N MET A 153 1.36 2.77 -0.35
CA MET A 153 2.50 3.52 -0.86
C MET A 153 3.69 3.46 0.09
N ALA A 154 3.45 3.73 1.36
CA ALA A 154 4.41 3.61 2.44
C ALA A 154 3.68 3.36 3.76
N MET A 155 4.34 2.71 4.72
CA MET A 155 3.79 2.46 6.05
C MET A 155 4.89 2.62 7.11
N ALA A 156 4.67 3.53 8.05
CA ALA A 156 5.59 3.77 9.16
C ALA A 156 4.86 4.43 10.35
N PRO A 157 5.40 4.39 11.56
CA PRO A 157 4.94 5.24 12.65
C PRO A 157 4.96 6.72 12.27
N MET A 158 3.99 7.49 12.79
CA MET A 158 3.94 8.93 12.60
C MET A 158 5.18 9.60 13.22
N ARG A 159 5.86 10.45 12.46
CA ARG A 159 7.10 11.11 12.90
C ARG A 159 7.03 12.63 12.87
N LEU A 160 5.86 13.21 12.79
CA LEU A 160 5.67 14.65 12.84
C LEU A 160 6.21 15.22 14.16
N ASN A 161 7.03 16.26 14.06
CA ASN A 161 7.70 16.90 15.19
C ASN A 161 8.65 15.94 15.97
N MET A 162 9.27 14.98 15.27
CA MET A 162 10.25 14.06 15.82
C MET A 162 11.56 14.13 15.03
N PRO A 163 12.71 13.76 15.63
CA PRO A 163 13.94 13.63 14.88
C PRO A 163 13.80 12.65 13.71
N GLY A 164 14.28 13.05 12.52
CA GLY A 164 14.12 12.27 11.28
C GLY A 164 12.67 12.27 10.76
N GLU A 165 11.94 13.37 10.98
CA GLU A 165 10.63 13.60 10.35
C GLU A 165 10.70 13.39 8.84
N THR A 166 9.68 12.69 8.30
CA THR A 166 9.54 12.42 6.87
C THR A 166 8.23 13.01 6.36
N ASP A 167 8.10 13.15 5.05
CA ASP A 167 6.83 13.54 4.43
C ASP A 167 5.75 12.48 4.74
N MET A 168 4.81 12.85 5.62
CA MET A 168 3.71 11.98 6.02
C MET A 168 2.54 11.98 5.03
N SER A 169 2.61 12.78 3.97
CA SER A 169 1.54 12.86 2.96
C SER A 169 1.32 11.56 2.16
N ILE A 170 2.30 10.67 2.18
CA ILE A 170 2.24 9.38 1.48
C ILE A 170 2.24 8.17 2.44
N VAL A 171 2.36 8.41 3.75
CA VAL A 171 2.62 7.34 4.74
C VAL A 171 1.32 6.92 5.44
N THR A 172 1.01 5.64 5.34
CA THR A 172 -0.01 4.99 6.17
C THR A 172 0.47 4.97 7.61
N ALA A 173 -0.28 5.58 8.53
CA ALA A 173 0.13 5.76 9.92
C ALA A 173 -1.06 5.78 10.89
N GLY A 174 -0.77 5.62 12.19
CA GLY A 174 -1.77 5.57 13.26
C GLY A 174 -1.61 6.72 14.26
N TYR A 175 -1.09 6.42 15.45
CA TYR A 175 -0.99 7.34 16.58
C TYR A 175 -0.27 8.64 16.25
N ASN A 176 -0.87 9.75 16.65
CA ASN A 176 -0.28 11.08 16.58
C ASN A 176 -0.91 11.96 17.66
N CYS A 177 -0.13 12.36 18.67
CA CYS A 177 -0.58 13.25 19.74
C CYS A 177 -0.77 14.68 19.23
N ARG A 178 -1.96 14.99 18.73
CA ARG A 178 -2.37 16.31 18.26
C ARG A 178 -3.86 16.54 18.46
N ALA A 179 -4.25 17.78 18.57
CA ALA A 179 -5.67 18.18 18.43
C ALA A 179 -6.07 18.13 16.94
N VAL A 180 -7.37 18.10 16.69
CA VAL A 180 -7.94 18.36 15.36
C VAL A 180 -7.58 19.80 14.97
N ALA A 181 -7.10 19.99 13.75
CA ALA A 181 -6.60 21.30 13.28
C ALA A 181 -7.66 22.41 13.49
N GLY A 182 -7.23 23.52 14.09
CA GLY A 182 -8.08 24.66 14.40
C GLY A 182 -9.02 24.49 15.60
N THR A 183 -8.84 23.42 16.40
CA THR A 183 -9.69 23.15 17.59
C THR A 183 -8.87 22.79 18.81
N LYS A 184 -9.54 22.69 19.98
CA LYS A 184 -8.98 22.12 21.22
C LYS A 184 -9.37 20.66 21.45
N VAL A 185 -10.08 20.05 20.50
CA VAL A 185 -10.54 18.64 20.59
C VAL A 185 -9.43 17.71 20.14
N TRP A 186 -9.13 16.70 20.95
CA TRP A 186 -8.16 15.68 20.59
C TRP A 186 -8.61 14.90 19.35
N SER A 187 -7.67 14.68 18.42
CA SER A 187 -7.88 13.79 17.28
C SER A 187 -7.98 12.33 17.75
N GLU A 188 -8.74 11.49 17.04
CA GLU A 188 -8.78 10.04 17.26
C GLU A 188 -7.38 9.39 17.11
N HIS A 189 -6.50 9.97 16.32
CA HIS A 189 -5.09 9.57 16.28
C HIS A 189 -4.40 9.76 17.62
N ALA A 190 -4.73 10.82 18.37
CA ALA A 190 -4.15 11.06 19.69
C ALA A 190 -4.64 10.07 20.75
N ALA A 191 -5.80 9.45 20.55
CA ALA A 191 -6.33 8.37 21.37
C ALA A 191 -5.82 6.98 20.90
N GLY A 192 -5.09 6.90 19.80
CA GLY A 192 -4.63 5.64 19.21
C GLY A 192 -5.76 4.80 18.61
N THR A 193 -6.89 5.39 18.27
CA THR A 193 -8.10 4.72 17.77
C THR A 193 -8.33 4.91 16.28
N ALA A 194 -7.39 5.55 15.57
CA ALA A 194 -7.49 5.84 14.15
C ALA A 194 -6.24 5.41 13.38
N VAL A 195 -6.45 5.12 12.09
CA VAL A 195 -5.40 4.85 11.09
C VAL A 195 -5.76 5.58 9.80
N ASP A 196 -4.77 6.26 9.22
CA ASP A 196 -4.84 6.84 7.88
C ASP A 196 -4.13 5.93 6.88
N ILE A 197 -4.75 5.68 5.72
CA ILE A 197 -4.20 4.80 4.69
C ILE A 197 -4.00 5.56 3.39
N ASN A 198 -2.77 5.53 2.86
CA ASN A 198 -2.41 6.17 1.60
C ASN A 198 -2.94 7.61 1.52
N PRO A 199 -2.51 8.54 2.37
CA PRO A 199 -3.12 9.88 2.45
C PRO A 199 -3.18 10.60 1.10
N LEU A 200 -2.14 10.51 0.29
CA LEU A 200 -2.11 11.13 -1.04
C LEU A 200 -3.22 10.62 -1.96
N GLN A 201 -3.46 9.30 -1.98
CA GLN A 201 -4.49 8.66 -2.82
C GLN A 201 -5.89 8.76 -2.20
N ASN A 202 -5.97 9.14 -0.94
CA ASN A 202 -7.22 9.21 -0.19
C ASN A 202 -7.30 10.52 0.62
N PRO A 203 -7.23 11.67 -0.06
CA PRO A 203 -7.09 12.95 0.64
C PRO A 203 -8.34 13.31 1.45
N MET A 204 -8.15 14.13 2.47
CA MET A 204 -9.21 14.82 3.18
C MET A 204 -9.62 16.06 2.39
N LYS A 205 -10.95 16.27 2.24
CA LYS A 205 -11.54 17.45 1.57
C LYS A 205 -12.62 18.10 2.43
N ARG A 206 -12.47 19.42 2.64
CA ARG A 206 -13.49 20.25 3.28
C ARG A 206 -13.66 21.55 2.48
N GLY A 207 -14.76 21.71 1.75
CA GLY A 207 -14.93 22.83 0.83
C GLY A 207 -13.80 22.87 -0.19
N THR A 208 -13.03 23.96 -0.20
CA THR A 208 -11.83 24.14 -1.04
C THR A 208 -10.55 23.60 -0.42
N PHE A 209 -10.56 23.30 0.89
CA PHE A 209 -9.38 22.76 1.57
C PHE A 209 -9.15 21.31 1.20
N LEU A 210 -7.90 20.97 0.86
CA LEU A 210 -7.44 19.65 0.47
C LEU A 210 -6.16 19.28 1.22
N SER A 211 -6.12 18.10 1.82
CA SER A 211 -4.94 17.59 2.52
C SER A 211 -4.74 16.09 2.25
N PRO A 212 -3.59 15.65 1.72
CA PRO A 212 -2.50 16.51 1.18
C PRO A 212 -2.94 17.30 -0.05
N ALA A 213 -2.39 18.50 -0.25
CA ALA A 213 -2.76 19.38 -1.38
C ALA A 213 -2.51 18.70 -2.75
N ALA A 214 -1.49 17.85 -2.86
CA ALA A 214 -1.18 17.08 -4.07
C ALA A 214 -2.21 15.98 -4.39
N GLY A 215 -3.17 15.71 -3.49
CA GLY A 215 -4.19 14.67 -3.66
C GLY A 215 -5.30 14.98 -4.67
N GLY A 216 -5.25 16.11 -5.38
CA GLY A 216 -6.32 16.57 -6.29
C GLY A 216 -6.71 15.56 -7.36
N LEU A 217 -5.73 14.81 -7.91
CA LEU A 217 -5.97 13.76 -8.92
C LEU A 217 -6.93 12.66 -8.41
N TYR A 218 -6.97 12.42 -7.10
CA TYR A 218 -7.70 11.33 -6.46
C TYR A 218 -9.08 11.74 -5.92
N LEU A 219 -9.54 12.98 -6.17
CA LEU A 219 -10.86 13.45 -5.74
C LEU A 219 -12.01 12.84 -6.55
N ASP A 220 -11.79 12.53 -7.82
CA ASP A 220 -12.76 11.83 -8.65
C ASP A 220 -12.82 10.35 -8.23
N ARG A 221 -13.80 10.00 -7.39
CA ARG A 221 -13.98 8.66 -6.84
C ARG A 221 -14.63 7.67 -7.80
N ASN A 222 -15.03 8.09 -9.01
CA ASN A 222 -15.40 7.19 -10.11
C ASN A 222 -14.16 6.52 -10.73
N ARG A 223 -13.01 7.14 -10.58
CA ARG A 223 -11.72 6.55 -10.97
C ARG A 223 -11.30 5.46 -9.98
N ARG A 224 -10.61 4.44 -10.50
CA ARG A 224 -10.09 3.33 -9.69
C ARG A 224 -8.56 3.26 -9.82
N LEU A 225 -7.91 4.31 -9.34
CA LEU A 225 -6.45 4.37 -9.37
C LEU A 225 -5.86 3.53 -8.22
N ILE A 226 -4.62 3.10 -8.41
CA ILE A 226 -3.89 2.29 -7.42
C ILE A 226 -3.86 3.01 -6.06
N GLY A 227 -4.20 2.28 -4.99
CA GLY A 227 -4.15 2.77 -3.62
C GLY A 227 -5.37 3.59 -3.18
N MET A 228 -6.35 3.84 -4.06
CA MET A 228 -7.62 4.48 -3.68
C MET A 228 -8.51 3.52 -2.90
N ILE A 229 -9.14 4.04 -1.84
CA ILE A 229 -10.09 3.31 -1.00
C ILE A 229 -11.50 3.52 -1.55
N HIS A 230 -12.24 2.44 -1.75
CA HIS A 230 -13.65 2.44 -2.18
C HIS A 230 -14.50 1.65 -1.19
N PRO A 231 -15.81 2.01 -1.03
CA PRO A 231 -16.68 1.39 -0.03
C PRO A 231 -16.88 -0.11 -0.24
N GLU A 232 -16.92 -0.57 -1.48
CA GLU A 232 -17.04 -1.98 -1.85
C GLU A 232 -15.70 -2.77 -1.85
N GLY A 233 -14.58 -2.06 -1.70
CA GLY A 233 -13.22 -2.60 -1.73
C GLY A 233 -12.50 -2.46 -0.38
N ALA A 234 -11.36 -1.77 -0.39
CA ALA A 234 -10.44 -1.68 0.74
C ALA A 234 -11.07 -1.15 2.04
N ALA A 235 -12.12 -0.31 1.96
CA ALA A 235 -12.81 0.15 3.16
C ALA A 235 -13.39 -1.01 3.98
N ARG A 236 -13.88 -2.08 3.35
CA ARG A 236 -14.47 -3.24 4.04
C ARG A 236 -13.50 -3.94 4.99
N ALA A 237 -12.20 -3.92 4.68
CA ALA A 237 -11.19 -4.54 5.53
C ALA A 237 -11.21 -3.93 6.95
N PHE A 238 -11.41 -2.63 7.05
CA PHE A 238 -11.51 -1.92 8.33
C PHE A 238 -12.94 -1.94 8.91
N LEU A 239 -13.97 -1.76 8.07
CA LEU A 239 -15.38 -1.80 8.50
C LEU A 239 -15.73 -3.12 9.19
N TRP A 240 -15.29 -4.26 8.65
CA TRP A 240 -15.50 -5.59 9.26
C TRP A 240 -14.77 -5.78 10.59
N ASN A 241 -13.80 -4.95 10.89
CA ASN A 241 -13.06 -4.93 12.14
C ASN A 241 -13.56 -3.83 13.11
N GLY A 242 -14.74 -3.25 12.84
CA GLY A 242 -15.43 -2.31 13.73
C GLY A 242 -14.94 -0.87 13.65
N PHE A 243 -14.26 -0.49 12.56
CA PHE A 243 -13.94 0.90 12.26
C PHE A 243 -15.05 1.56 11.47
N HIS A 244 -15.12 2.87 11.54
CA HIS A 244 -15.88 3.74 10.64
C HIS A 244 -14.94 4.38 9.63
N TRP A 245 -15.43 4.70 8.46
CA TRP A 245 -14.64 5.31 7.39
C TRP A 245 -15.05 6.75 7.12
N GLY A 246 -14.13 7.70 7.21
CA GLY A 246 -14.34 9.12 6.96
C GLY A 246 -14.79 9.47 5.52
N GLY A 247 -14.63 8.54 4.56
CA GLY A 247 -15.16 8.69 3.21
C GLY A 247 -16.69 8.70 3.14
N THR A 248 -17.41 8.25 4.19
CA THR A 248 -18.87 8.28 4.28
C THR A 248 -19.41 9.59 4.90
N TRP A 249 -18.57 10.41 5.55
CA TRP A 249 -19.02 11.64 6.20
C TRP A 249 -19.60 12.63 5.18
N THR A 250 -20.48 13.52 5.63
CA THR A 250 -21.25 14.42 4.75
C THR A 250 -20.63 15.81 4.60
N SER A 251 -20.24 16.45 5.68
CA SER A 251 -19.71 17.83 5.70
C SER A 251 -18.21 17.93 5.40
N LEU A 252 -17.51 16.83 5.55
CA LEU A 252 -16.10 16.61 5.34
C LEU A 252 -15.96 15.22 4.73
N LYS A 253 -15.12 15.05 3.74
CA LYS A 253 -14.69 13.75 3.24
C LYS A 253 -13.25 13.53 3.67
N ASP A 254 -13.01 12.50 4.47
CA ASP A 254 -11.67 12.08 4.86
C ASP A 254 -11.42 10.64 4.39
N TYR A 255 -11.00 10.52 3.13
CA TYR A 255 -10.94 9.23 2.47
C TYR A 255 -9.83 8.32 3.02
N MET A 256 -8.78 8.88 3.66
CA MET A 256 -7.72 8.09 4.29
C MET A 256 -8.13 7.52 5.64
N HIS A 257 -9.07 8.18 6.35
CA HIS A 257 -9.30 8.05 7.78
C HIS A 257 -10.23 6.89 8.16
N PHE A 258 -9.74 6.04 9.04
CA PHE A 258 -10.53 5.00 9.73
C PHE A 258 -10.42 5.20 11.23
N SER A 259 -11.55 5.25 11.94
CA SER A 259 -11.59 5.40 13.41
C SER A 259 -12.68 4.55 14.05
N LEU A 260 -12.52 4.25 15.36
CA LEU A 260 -13.53 3.48 16.11
C LEU A 260 -14.77 4.31 16.46
N THR A 261 -14.71 5.62 16.42
CA THR A 261 -15.76 6.51 16.95
C THR A 261 -16.51 7.29 15.87
N ASN A 262 -16.23 7.05 14.60
CA ASN A 262 -16.85 7.75 13.45
C ASN A 262 -16.61 9.28 13.44
N ARG A 263 -15.43 9.74 13.89
CA ARG A 263 -15.00 11.14 13.93
C ARG A 263 -13.50 11.29 13.87
#